data_48844f57e14402da0ac7cd8f758c9f14
#
_entry.id   48844f57e14402da0ac7cd8f758c9f14
#
_cell.length_a   1.000
_cell.length_b   1.000
_cell.length_c   1.000
_cell.angle_alpha   90.00
_cell.angle_beta   90.00
_cell.angle_gamma   90.00
#
_symmetry.space_group_name_H-M   'P 1'
#
loop_
_entity.id
_entity.type
_entity.pdbx_description
1 polymer ?
#
loop_
_entity_poly.entity_id
_entity_poly.type
_entity_poly.pdbx_seq_one_letter_code
_entity_poly.pdbx_strand_id
1 'polypeptide(L)'
;MRLDTDVKLDYKDVLIRPKRSTLRSRMQVVLNRSFTFRNYEPNFPENIDDVHCTGIPIMASNMDGVGTFEMADTLAKKSIFTCLVKTYSADELIEFFNTDDYLRTNHVAMSIGTSDDDWCKLQSVIACADGNLKYVCMDIANGYSEHFAQHVKKVRDAFPHIVIIAGNVVTGEMTEELILNGADIVKVGIGPGSVCTTRIQTGVGYPQLSAVIECADAAHGLGGHIIADGGCTCPGD
;
A
#
# COMPACT_ATOMS: atom_id res chain seq x y z
N MET A 1 14.01 25.48 -15.27
CA MET A 1 14.39 24.29 -14.51
C MET A 1 14.78 24.74 -13.10
N ARG A 2 14.23 24.11 -12.07
CA ARG A 2 14.58 24.36 -10.66
C ARG A 2 15.51 23.24 -10.19
N LEU A 3 16.60 23.56 -9.56
CA LEU A 3 17.49 22.61 -8.89
C LEU A 3 17.22 22.68 -7.39
N ASP A 4 16.94 21.53 -6.79
CA ASP A 4 16.88 21.37 -5.35
C ASP A 4 18.30 21.13 -4.83
N THR A 5 18.77 21.96 -3.91
CA THR A 5 20.13 21.90 -3.36
C THR A 5 20.22 21.19 -2.02
N ASP A 6 19.08 20.84 -1.43
CA ASP A 6 19.03 20.09 -0.17
C ASP A 6 19.51 18.65 -0.37
N VAL A 7 20.22 18.14 0.63
CA VAL A 7 20.71 16.76 0.60
C VAL A 7 19.52 15.81 0.69
N LYS A 8 19.38 14.93 -0.31
CA LYS A 8 18.39 13.85 -0.32
C LYS A 8 19.08 12.51 -0.05
N LEU A 9 18.45 11.67 0.77
CA LEU A 9 19.04 10.46 1.35
C LEU A 9 18.28 9.20 0.96
N ASP A 10 19.02 8.13 0.72
CA ASP A 10 18.50 6.76 0.70
C ASP A 10 18.72 6.09 2.07
N TYR A 11 18.14 4.90 2.31
CA TYR A 11 18.29 4.19 3.60
C TYR A 11 19.75 3.93 3.98
N LYS A 12 20.59 3.55 3.01
CA LYS A 12 22.02 3.29 3.21
C LYS A 12 22.84 4.51 3.71
N ASP A 13 22.28 5.72 3.60
CA ASP A 13 22.99 6.97 3.95
C ASP A 13 22.80 7.33 5.43
N VAL A 14 21.98 6.57 6.18
CA VAL A 14 21.64 6.88 7.56
C VAL A 14 21.69 5.63 8.45
N LEU A 15 21.78 5.86 9.75
CA LEU A 15 21.61 4.86 10.79
C LEU A 15 20.67 5.41 11.88
N ILE A 16 19.87 4.54 12.47
CA ILE A 16 19.03 4.89 13.61
C ILE A 16 19.90 5.07 14.85
N ARG A 17 19.86 6.26 15.44
CA ARG A 17 20.53 6.53 16.71
C ARG A 17 19.92 5.73 17.85
N PRO A 18 20.68 4.93 18.61
CA PRO A 18 20.16 4.20 19.75
C PRO A 18 19.49 5.13 20.76
N LYS A 19 18.36 4.67 21.31
CA LYS A 19 17.65 5.37 22.39
C LYS A 19 17.52 4.45 23.60
N ARG A 20 17.32 5.06 24.78
CA ARG A 20 17.03 4.30 26.00
C ARG A 20 15.75 3.48 25.81
N SER A 21 15.80 2.22 26.21
CA SER A 21 14.66 1.30 26.20
C SER A 21 14.31 0.85 27.63
N THR A 22 13.04 0.63 27.89
CA THR A 22 12.54 0.00 29.12
C THR A 22 12.40 -1.52 28.99
N LEU A 23 12.51 -2.04 27.76
CA LEU A 23 12.40 -3.47 27.47
C LEU A 23 13.67 -4.21 27.92
N ARG A 24 13.50 -5.35 28.59
CA ARG A 24 14.59 -6.21 29.07
C ARG A 24 15.03 -7.25 28.03
N SER A 25 14.17 -7.58 27.09
CA SER A 25 14.40 -8.59 26.06
C SER A 25 13.73 -8.20 24.75
N ARG A 26 14.34 -8.57 23.61
CA ARG A 26 13.71 -8.44 22.27
C ARG A 26 12.39 -9.23 22.17
N MET A 27 12.21 -10.27 22.97
CA MET A 27 10.96 -11.06 23.01
C MET A 27 9.77 -10.29 23.56
N GLN A 28 9.99 -9.14 24.20
CA GLN A 28 8.94 -8.26 24.71
C GLN A 28 8.46 -7.23 23.66
N VAL A 29 9.07 -7.23 22.48
CA VAL A 29 8.67 -6.32 21.39
C VAL A 29 7.37 -6.81 20.78
N VAL A 30 6.36 -5.95 20.75
CA VAL A 30 5.10 -6.19 20.03
C VAL A 30 5.20 -5.52 18.66
N LEU A 31 5.13 -6.30 17.59
CA LEU A 31 5.26 -5.83 16.22
C LEU A 31 3.93 -5.37 15.61
N ASN A 32 2.81 -5.89 16.11
CA ASN A 32 1.48 -5.51 15.61
C ASN A 32 1.22 -4.02 15.81
N ARG A 33 0.59 -3.42 14.80
CA ARG A 33 0.10 -2.03 14.80
C ARG A 33 -1.35 -2.05 14.34
N SER A 34 -2.13 -1.11 14.87
CA SER A 34 -3.51 -0.88 14.43
C SER A 34 -3.58 0.44 13.67
N PHE A 35 -4.29 0.41 12.56
CA PHE A 35 -4.48 1.56 11.67
C PHE A 35 -5.97 1.86 11.54
N THR A 36 -6.30 3.14 11.42
CA THR A 36 -7.62 3.63 11.02
C THR A 36 -7.47 4.42 9.75
N PHE A 37 -8.47 4.39 8.88
CA PHE A 37 -8.39 5.01 7.57
C PHE A 37 -9.40 6.14 7.44
N ARG A 38 -8.94 7.28 6.93
CA ARG A 38 -9.73 8.51 6.83
C ARG A 38 -10.94 8.37 5.91
N ASN A 39 -10.73 7.73 4.77
CA ASN A 39 -11.72 7.70 3.68
C ASN A 39 -12.51 6.39 3.64
N TYR A 40 -12.17 5.44 4.49
CA TYR A 40 -12.81 4.14 4.57
C TYR A 40 -14.06 4.19 5.45
N GLU A 41 -15.18 3.74 4.93
CA GLU A 41 -16.45 3.60 5.65
C GLU A 41 -16.75 2.12 5.87
N PRO A 42 -16.52 1.57 7.07
CA PRO A 42 -16.75 0.14 7.33
C PRO A 42 -18.24 -0.22 7.20
N ASN A 43 -18.52 -1.40 6.66
CA ASN A 43 -19.90 -1.92 6.56
C ASN A 43 -20.56 -2.11 7.93
N PHE A 44 -19.76 -2.46 8.94
CA PHE A 44 -20.20 -2.68 10.32
C PHE A 44 -19.39 -1.82 11.29
N PRO A 45 -19.69 -0.52 11.42
CA PRO A 45 -18.91 0.42 12.24
C PRO A 45 -18.91 0.07 13.73
N GLU A 46 -19.82 -0.77 14.19
CA GLU A 46 -19.89 -1.26 15.57
C GLU A 46 -18.87 -2.37 15.84
N ASN A 47 -18.35 -3.02 14.81
CA ASN A 47 -17.34 -4.05 14.92
C ASN A 47 -15.95 -3.42 14.88
N ILE A 48 -15.19 -3.56 15.98
CA ILE A 48 -13.86 -2.98 16.11
C ILE A 48 -12.86 -3.50 15.05
N ASP A 49 -13.03 -4.73 14.60
CA ASP A 49 -12.18 -5.36 13.57
C ASP A 49 -12.47 -4.82 12.17
N ASP A 50 -13.66 -4.27 11.93
CA ASP A 50 -13.99 -3.59 10.67
C ASP A 50 -13.44 -2.17 10.64
N VAL A 51 -13.44 -1.47 11.77
CA VAL A 51 -12.91 -0.10 11.89
C VAL A 51 -11.39 -0.08 11.87
N HIS A 52 -10.75 -1.08 12.45
CA HIS A 52 -9.30 -1.15 12.56
C HIS A 52 -8.70 -2.21 11.63
N CYS A 53 -7.56 -1.87 11.07
CA CYS A 53 -6.66 -2.82 10.43
C CYS A 53 -5.50 -3.09 11.37
N THR A 54 -5.34 -4.33 11.80
CA THR A 54 -4.29 -4.70 12.76
C THR A 54 -3.38 -5.78 12.16
N GLY A 55 -2.08 -5.56 12.21
CA GLY A 55 -1.09 -6.51 11.73
C GLY A 55 0.33 -6.00 11.87
N ILE A 56 1.29 -6.79 11.44
CA ILE A 56 2.69 -6.37 11.30
C ILE A 56 2.77 -5.50 10.05
N PRO A 57 3.29 -4.26 10.12
CA PRO A 57 3.25 -3.30 9.02
C PRO A 57 4.30 -3.62 7.93
N ILE A 58 4.24 -4.81 7.40
CA ILE A 58 5.04 -5.30 6.28
C ILE A 58 4.08 -5.90 5.26
N MET A 59 4.26 -5.56 3.98
CA MET A 59 3.45 -6.06 2.88
C MET A 59 4.33 -6.67 1.80
N ALA A 60 4.06 -7.92 1.41
CA ALA A 60 4.65 -8.51 0.23
C ALA A 60 4.14 -7.79 -1.02
N SER A 61 5.07 -7.39 -1.90
CA SER A 61 4.75 -6.58 -3.08
C SER A 61 3.93 -7.34 -4.13
N ASN A 62 3.14 -6.60 -4.90
CA ASN A 62 2.35 -7.09 -6.03
C ASN A 62 3.22 -7.40 -7.27
N MET A 63 4.27 -8.15 -7.09
CA MET A 63 5.22 -8.57 -8.12
C MET A 63 5.07 -10.06 -8.44
N ASP A 64 5.41 -10.43 -9.68
CA ASP A 64 5.45 -11.84 -10.09
C ASP A 64 6.34 -12.67 -9.14
N GLY A 65 5.83 -13.82 -8.72
CA GLY A 65 6.49 -14.71 -7.77
C GLY A 65 6.51 -14.23 -6.31
N VAL A 66 6.00 -13.04 -6.01
CA VAL A 66 5.90 -12.49 -4.64
C VAL A 66 4.44 -12.35 -4.22
N GLY A 67 3.64 -11.60 -4.97
CA GLY A 67 2.22 -11.37 -4.67
C GLY A 67 1.33 -12.55 -5.11
N THR A 68 1.57 -13.73 -4.58
CA THR A 68 0.87 -14.97 -4.93
C THR A 68 -0.14 -15.38 -3.86
N PHE A 69 -1.11 -16.22 -4.20
CA PHE A 69 -2.07 -16.79 -3.24
C PHE A 69 -1.38 -17.59 -2.14
N GLU A 70 -0.34 -18.36 -2.49
CA GLU A 70 0.44 -19.14 -1.51
C GLU A 70 1.17 -18.22 -0.51
N MET A 71 1.77 -17.14 -1.01
CA MET A 71 2.40 -16.14 -0.15
C MET A 71 1.37 -15.47 0.76
N ALA A 72 0.22 -15.09 0.21
CA ALA A 72 -0.87 -14.47 0.96
C ALA A 72 -1.33 -15.35 2.12
N ASP A 73 -1.63 -16.62 1.86
CA ASP A 73 -2.04 -17.58 2.89
C ASP A 73 -0.96 -17.81 3.98
N THR A 74 0.30 -17.80 3.56
CA THR A 74 1.42 -18.04 4.48
C THR A 74 1.65 -16.82 5.38
N LEU A 75 1.64 -15.63 4.83
CA LEU A 75 1.90 -14.38 5.54
C LEU A 75 0.72 -13.95 6.41
N ALA A 76 -0.52 -14.15 5.95
CA ALA A 76 -1.72 -13.83 6.73
C ALA A 76 -1.74 -14.56 8.08
N LYS A 77 -1.30 -15.83 8.14
CA LYS A 77 -1.11 -16.59 9.40
C LYS A 77 -0.10 -15.96 10.37
N LYS A 78 0.70 -15.01 9.90
CA LYS A 78 1.67 -14.25 10.69
C LYS A 78 1.21 -12.80 10.92
N SER A 79 -0.01 -12.45 10.54
CA SER A 79 -0.53 -11.08 10.52
C SER A 79 0.34 -10.12 9.68
N ILE A 80 0.93 -10.62 8.60
CA ILE A 80 1.72 -9.86 7.62
C ILE A 80 0.87 -9.73 6.35
N PHE A 81 0.93 -8.58 5.71
CA PHE A 81 0.11 -8.27 4.54
C PHE A 81 0.71 -8.77 3.24
N THR A 82 -0.15 -9.03 2.26
CA THR A 82 0.25 -9.35 0.88
C THR A 82 -0.59 -8.55 -0.10
N CYS A 83 0.06 -7.95 -1.08
CA CYS A 83 -0.59 -7.38 -2.24
C CYS A 83 -0.47 -8.37 -3.41
N LEU A 84 -1.60 -8.87 -3.92
CA LEU A 84 -1.61 -9.84 -5.02
C LEU A 84 -1.19 -9.18 -6.33
N VAL A 85 -0.48 -9.92 -7.17
CA VAL A 85 -0.12 -9.46 -8.51
C VAL A 85 -1.39 -9.24 -9.35
N LYS A 86 -1.39 -8.20 -10.20
CA LYS A 86 -2.57 -7.82 -10.98
C LYS A 86 -2.94 -8.76 -12.13
N THR A 87 -2.10 -9.74 -12.44
CA THR A 87 -2.29 -10.68 -13.56
C THR A 87 -3.33 -11.76 -13.28
N TYR A 88 -3.74 -11.96 -12.03
CA TYR A 88 -4.84 -12.88 -11.72
C TYR A 88 -6.13 -12.43 -12.39
N SER A 89 -6.88 -13.41 -12.94
CA SER A 89 -8.21 -13.20 -13.51
C SER A 89 -9.25 -12.89 -12.43
N ALA A 90 -10.42 -12.38 -12.87
CA ALA A 90 -11.53 -12.16 -11.95
C ALA A 90 -11.99 -13.46 -11.28
N ASP A 91 -12.06 -14.55 -12.03
CA ASP A 91 -12.54 -15.85 -11.52
C ASP A 91 -11.59 -16.41 -10.45
N GLU A 92 -10.28 -16.35 -10.67
CA GLU A 92 -9.27 -16.77 -9.68
C GLU A 92 -9.35 -15.93 -8.39
N LEU A 93 -9.54 -14.61 -8.52
CA LEU A 93 -9.69 -13.73 -7.36
C LEU A 93 -11.01 -13.97 -6.62
N ILE A 94 -12.12 -14.21 -7.35
CA ILE A 94 -13.41 -14.55 -6.75
C ILE A 94 -13.29 -15.85 -5.98
N GLU A 95 -12.69 -16.89 -6.56
CA GLU A 95 -12.48 -18.18 -5.88
C GLU A 95 -11.63 -18.00 -4.61
N PHE A 96 -10.58 -17.17 -4.69
CA PHE A 96 -9.69 -16.89 -3.56
C PHE A 96 -10.39 -16.13 -2.43
N PHE A 97 -11.16 -15.09 -2.73
CA PHE A 97 -11.84 -14.26 -1.72
C PHE A 97 -13.22 -14.81 -1.30
N ASN A 98 -13.83 -15.68 -2.09
CA ASN A 98 -15.12 -16.29 -1.75
C ASN A 98 -14.99 -17.43 -0.71
N THR A 99 -14.11 -17.26 0.23
CA THR A 99 -13.91 -18.13 1.38
C THR A 99 -14.09 -17.28 2.63
N ASP A 100 -14.87 -17.77 3.60
CA ASP A 100 -15.03 -17.11 4.90
C ASP A 100 -13.73 -17.27 5.72
N ASP A 101 -12.66 -16.64 5.22
CA ASP A 101 -11.33 -16.63 5.84
C ASP A 101 -10.98 -15.21 6.31
N TYR A 102 -11.22 -14.97 7.61
CA TYR A 102 -10.88 -13.72 8.28
C TYR A 102 -9.44 -13.24 8.02
N LEU A 103 -8.47 -14.16 7.93
CA LEU A 103 -7.07 -13.80 7.72
C LEU A 103 -6.86 -13.24 6.30
N ARG A 104 -7.47 -13.83 5.29
CA ARG A 104 -7.41 -13.32 3.91
C ARG A 104 -8.05 -11.95 3.81
N THR A 105 -9.27 -11.79 4.34
CA THR A 105 -10.01 -10.52 4.33
C THR A 105 -9.19 -9.39 4.93
N ASN A 106 -8.50 -9.62 6.04
CA ASN A 106 -7.82 -8.57 6.79
C ASN A 106 -6.34 -8.35 6.41
N HIS A 107 -5.73 -9.23 5.59
CA HIS A 107 -4.30 -9.13 5.30
C HIS A 107 -3.96 -9.20 3.80
N VAL A 108 -4.96 -9.32 2.91
CA VAL A 108 -4.69 -9.45 1.48
C VAL A 108 -5.36 -8.35 0.68
N ALA A 109 -4.59 -7.70 -0.19
CA ALA A 109 -5.06 -6.73 -1.15
C ALA A 109 -5.03 -7.30 -2.57
N MET A 110 -6.06 -7.05 -3.39
CA MET A 110 -5.97 -7.26 -4.84
C MET A 110 -5.35 -6.05 -5.52
N SER A 111 -4.67 -6.24 -6.64
CA SER A 111 -4.14 -5.15 -7.46
C SER A 111 -4.91 -4.93 -8.74
N ILE A 112 -5.07 -3.66 -9.11
CA ILE A 112 -5.65 -3.22 -10.38
C ILE A 112 -4.81 -2.08 -11.00
N GLY A 113 -4.97 -1.87 -12.30
CA GLY A 113 -4.57 -0.64 -12.99
C GLY A 113 -5.73 0.34 -13.12
N THR A 114 -5.77 1.08 -14.25
CA THR A 114 -6.81 2.08 -14.53
C THR A 114 -7.56 1.82 -15.83
N SER A 115 -7.40 0.64 -16.43
CA SER A 115 -8.11 0.25 -17.65
C SER A 115 -9.58 -0.08 -17.36
N ASP A 116 -10.40 -0.05 -18.41
CA ASP A 116 -11.80 -0.49 -18.30
C ASP A 116 -11.90 -1.97 -17.91
N ASP A 117 -10.96 -2.80 -18.35
CA ASP A 117 -10.89 -4.22 -17.96
C ASP A 117 -10.58 -4.36 -16.45
N ASP A 118 -9.66 -3.55 -15.92
CA ASP A 118 -9.37 -3.52 -14.48
C ASP A 118 -10.59 -3.06 -13.68
N TRP A 119 -11.32 -2.08 -14.18
CA TRP A 119 -12.57 -1.62 -13.56
C TRP A 119 -13.63 -2.72 -13.54
N CYS A 120 -13.87 -3.40 -14.66
CA CYS A 120 -14.82 -4.51 -14.74
C CYS A 120 -14.40 -5.67 -13.83
N LYS A 121 -13.11 -5.99 -13.78
CA LYS A 121 -12.55 -6.99 -12.88
C LYS A 121 -12.84 -6.65 -11.41
N LEU A 122 -12.56 -5.42 -11.00
CA LEU A 122 -12.84 -4.95 -9.64
C LEU A 122 -14.31 -5.10 -9.27
N GLN A 123 -15.21 -4.63 -10.14
CA GLN A 123 -16.65 -4.74 -9.93
C GLN A 123 -17.10 -6.20 -9.75
N SER A 124 -16.61 -7.08 -10.60
CA SER A 124 -16.95 -8.51 -10.56
C SER A 124 -16.49 -9.17 -9.27
N VAL A 125 -15.25 -8.87 -8.83
CA VAL A 125 -14.70 -9.45 -7.60
C VAL A 125 -15.45 -8.91 -6.37
N ILE A 126 -15.72 -7.62 -6.28
CA ILE A 126 -16.46 -7.03 -5.14
C ILE A 126 -17.88 -7.62 -5.08
N ALA A 127 -18.57 -7.75 -6.21
CA ALA A 127 -19.93 -8.27 -6.25
C ALA A 127 -20.03 -9.75 -5.81
N CYS A 128 -18.97 -10.54 -6.00
CA CYS A 128 -18.97 -11.97 -5.72
C CYS A 128 -18.22 -12.35 -4.44
N ALA A 129 -17.37 -11.48 -3.91
CA ALA A 129 -16.55 -11.77 -2.72
C ALA A 129 -17.31 -11.63 -1.39
N ASP A 130 -18.60 -11.33 -1.42
CA ASP A 130 -19.52 -11.23 -0.26
C ASP A 130 -18.95 -10.42 0.93
N GLY A 131 -18.25 -9.31 0.63
CA GLY A 131 -17.63 -8.46 1.63
C GLY A 131 -16.22 -8.91 2.10
N ASN A 132 -15.69 -10.01 1.57
CA ASN A 132 -14.38 -10.54 1.96
C ASN A 132 -13.19 -9.83 1.31
N LEU A 133 -13.41 -8.91 0.37
CA LEU A 133 -12.37 -8.04 -0.17
C LEU A 133 -12.36 -6.70 0.56
N LYS A 134 -11.36 -6.45 1.39
CA LYS A 134 -11.21 -5.21 2.17
C LYS A 134 -10.22 -4.22 1.55
N TYR A 135 -9.20 -4.69 0.82
CA TYR A 135 -8.11 -3.86 0.32
C TYR A 135 -7.96 -3.94 -1.18
N VAL A 136 -7.85 -2.78 -1.84
CA VAL A 136 -7.54 -2.68 -3.27
C VAL A 136 -6.30 -1.82 -3.46
N CYS A 137 -5.31 -2.33 -4.18
CA CYS A 137 -4.11 -1.62 -4.57
C CYS A 137 -4.22 -1.16 -6.03
N MET A 138 -4.27 0.14 -6.23
CA MET A 138 -4.23 0.78 -7.53
C MET A 138 -2.79 1.12 -7.88
N ASP A 139 -2.16 0.28 -8.71
CA ASP A 139 -0.72 0.35 -9.01
C ASP A 139 -0.48 0.65 -10.48
N ILE A 140 0.10 1.84 -10.73
CA ILE A 140 0.43 2.31 -12.08
C ILE A 140 1.87 2.87 -12.14
N ALA A 141 2.44 2.84 -13.35
CA ALA A 141 3.80 3.31 -13.58
C ALA A 141 3.99 4.83 -13.37
N ASN A 142 2.94 5.63 -13.54
CA ASN A 142 2.96 7.07 -13.37
C ASN A 142 1.80 7.56 -12.52
N GLY A 143 1.99 7.63 -11.20
CA GLY A 143 1.02 8.12 -10.23
C GLY A 143 0.71 9.62 -10.33
N TYR A 144 1.40 10.37 -11.18
CA TYR A 144 1.24 11.82 -11.36
C TYR A 144 0.24 12.21 -12.46
N SER A 145 -0.45 11.25 -13.07
CA SER A 145 -1.45 11.59 -14.08
C SER A 145 -2.77 12.02 -13.43
N GLU A 146 -3.38 13.09 -13.96
CA GLU A 146 -4.72 13.54 -13.55
C GLU A 146 -5.76 12.43 -13.68
N HIS A 147 -5.65 11.63 -14.73
CA HIS A 147 -6.49 10.44 -14.94
C HIS A 147 -6.41 9.47 -13.75
N PHE A 148 -5.24 9.29 -13.15
CA PHE A 148 -5.09 8.39 -12.01
C PHE A 148 -5.81 8.91 -10.77
N ALA A 149 -5.63 10.18 -10.42
CA ALA A 149 -6.34 10.79 -9.29
C ALA A 149 -7.87 10.72 -9.45
N GLN A 150 -8.37 11.01 -10.68
CA GLN A 150 -9.79 10.86 -11.01
C GLN A 150 -10.27 9.40 -10.90
N HIS A 151 -9.43 8.42 -11.27
CA HIS A 151 -9.76 7.01 -11.16
C HIS A 151 -9.81 6.55 -9.69
N VAL A 152 -8.89 7.02 -8.85
CA VAL A 152 -8.94 6.81 -7.38
C VAL A 152 -10.27 7.32 -6.82
N LYS A 153 -10.65 8.54 -7.19
CA LYS A 153 -11.95 9.11 -6.79
C LYS A 153 -13.13 8.27 -7.27
N LYS A 154 -13.12 7.81 -8.52
CA LYS A 154 -14.16 6.93 -9.08
C LYS A 154 -14.32 5.65 -8.26
N VAL A 155 -13.19 5.01 -7.87
CA VAL A 155 -13.22 3.79 -7.04
C VAL A 155 -13.77 4.11 -5.66
N ARG A 156 -13.36 5.21 -5.02
CA ARG A 156 -13.87 5.63 -3.72
C ARG A 156 -15.35 5.91 -3.73
N ASP A 157 -15.83 6.67 -4.73
CA ASP A 157 -17.25 7.03 -4.84
C ASP A 157 -18.14 5.78 -5.04
N ALA A 158 -17.62 4.75 -5.74
CA ALA A 158 -18.35 3.50 -5.98
C ALA A 158 -18.28 2.51 -4.82
N PHE A 159 -17.17 2.49 -4.08
CA PHE A 159 -16.87 1.49 -3.06
C PHE A 159 -16.32 2.14 -1.77
N PRO A 160 -17.16 2.84 -0.99
CA PRO A 160 -16.73 3.53 0.22
C PRO A 160 -16.20 2.58 1.31
N HIS A 161 -16.59 1.31 1.27
CA HIS A 161 -16.22 0.26 2.23
C HIS A 161 -14.94 -0.51 1.84
N ILE A 162 -14.13 0.00 0.92
CA ILE A 162 -12.84 -0.58 0.52
C ILE A 162 -11.70 0.32 0.98
N VAL A 163 -10.66 -0.23 1.56
CA VAL A 163 -9.40 0.48 1.82
C VAL A 163 -8.61 0.59 0.51
N ILE A 164 -8.35 1.82 0.07
CA ILE A 164 -7.65 2.09 -1.19
C ILE A 164 -6.17 2.39 -0.92
N ILE A 165 -5.31 1.57 -1.52
CA ILE A 165 -3.87 1.80 -1.62
C ILE A 165 -3.60 2.34 -3.03
N ALA A 166 -2.95 3.49 -3.18
CA ALA A 166 -2.72 4.11 -4.49
C ALA A 166 -1.26 4.53 -4.68
N GLY A 167 -0.70 4.32 -5.84
CA GLY A 167 0.69 4.73 -6.16
C GLY A 167 1.20 4.25 -7.52
N ASN A 168 2.50 4.52 -7.81
CA ASN A 168 3.49 5.06 -6.88
C ASN A 168 3.77 6.54 -7.12
N VAL A 169 4.06 7.23 -6.05
CA VAL A 169 4.47 8.64 -6.04
C VAL A 169 5.69 8.86 -5.13
N VAL A 170 6.29 10.04 -5.15
CA VAL A 170 7.49 10.37 -4.33
C VAL A 170 7.48 11.80 -3.79
N THR A 171 6.37 12.53 -3.91
CA THR A 171 6.24 13.92 -3.43
C THR A 171 5.06 14.08 -2.50
N GLY A 172 5.19 15.00 -1.52
CA GLY A 172 4.12 15.33 -0.59
C GLY A 172 2.86 15.84 -1.30
N GLU A 173 3.03 16.73 -2.28
CA GLU A 173 1.92 17.29 -3.07
C GLU A 173 1.03 16.21 -3.71
N MET A 174 1.64 15.23 -4.39
CA MET A 174 0.86 14.16 -5.01
C MET A 174 0.29 13.18 -4.00
N THR A 175 0.96 12.99 -2.88
CA THR A 175 0.44 12.21 -1.74
C THR A 175 -0.83 12.84 -1.18
N GLU A 176 -0.83 14.16 -0.96
CA GLU A 176 -2.01 14.91 -0.53
C GLU A 176 -3.15 14.77 -1.54
N GLU A 177 -2.85 14.94 -2.82
CA GLU A 177 -3.87 14.84 -3.88
C GLU A 177 -4.54 13.48 -3.91
N LEU A 178 -3.78 12.38 -3.83
CA LEU A 178 -4.34 11.03 -3.80
C LEU A 178 -5.22 10.79 -2.58
N ILE A 179 -4.81 11.25 -1.39
CA ILE A 179 -5.60 11.12 -0.16
C ILE A 179 -6.89 11.93 -0.24
N LEU A 180 -6.83 13.15 -0.75
CA LEU A 180 -8.01 14.01 -0.93
C LEU A 180 -8.97 13.44 -1.98
N ASN A 181 -8.49 12.67 -2.95
CA ASN A 181 -9.31 11.94 -3.90
C ASN A 181 -9.78 10.56 -3.40
N GLY A 182 -9.49 10.19 -2.16
CA GLY A 182 -10.08 9.01 -1.52
C GLY A 182 -9.15 7.84 -1.26
N ALA A 183 -7.83 7.97 -1.53
CA ALA A 183 -6.86 6.97 -1.08
C ALA A 183 -6.71 7.00 0.44
N ASP A 184 -6.57 5.86 1.06
CA ASP A 184 -6.29 5.71 2.49
C ASP A 184 -4.79 5.55 2.74
N ILE A 185 -4.12 4.88 1.82
CA ILE A 185 -2.69 4.59 1.87
C ILE A 185 -2.06 4.97 0.54
N VAL A 186 -0.93 5.66 0.58
CA VAL A 186 -0.17 6.01 -0.63
C VAL A 186 1.11 5.19 -0.72
N LYS A 187 1.34 4.51 -1.85
CA LYS A 187 2.58 3.79 -2.14
C LYS A 187 3.66 4.77 -2.61
N VAL A 188 4.76 4.82 -1.87
CA VAL A 188 5.86 5.77 -2.08
C VAL A 188 7.10 5.04 -2.60
N GLY A 189 7.53 5.42 -3.80
CA GLY A 189 8.76 4.91 -4.41
C GLY A 189 8.72 4.89 -5.92
N ILE A 190 9.66 5.57 -6.57
CA ILE A 190 9.90 5.49 -8.01
C ILE A 190 11.36 5.13 -8.23
N GLY A 191 11.58 3.91 -8.69
CA GLY A 191 12.88 3.38 -9.03
C GLY A 191 13.84 3.05 -7.88
N PRO A 192 13.40 2.84 -6.61
CA PRO A 192 14.34 2.55 -5.52
C PRO A 192 14.80 1.07 -5.49
N GLY A 193 14.06 0.17 -6.15
CA GLY A 193 14.37 -1.26 -6.16
C GLY A 193 15.71 -1.58 -6.83
N SER A 194 16.43 -2.58 -6.32
CA SER A 194 17.76 -2.97 -6.83
C SER A 194 17.74 -3.46 -8.27
N VAL A 195 16.63 -4.00 -8.74
CA VAL A 195 16.43 -4.48 -10.12
C VAL A 195 15.71 -3.45 -11.00
N CYS A 196 15.29 -2.32 -10.44
CA CYS A 196 14.54 -1.30 -11.16
C CYS A 196 15.45 -0.49 -12.09
N THR A 197 15.08 -0.39 -13.36
CA THR A 197 15.83 0.35 -14.38
C THR A 197 15.30 1.77 -14.61
N THR A 198 14.20 2.17 -14.00
CA THR A 198 13.52 3.45 -14.23
C THR A 198 14.46 4.65 -14.07
N ARG A 199 15.20 4.74 -12.96
CA ARG A 199 16.15 5.84 -12.71
C ARG A 199 17.27 5.90 -13.76
N ILE A 200 17.75 4.74 -14.20
CA ILE A 200 18.84 4.62 -15.17
C ILE A 200 18.34 4.99 -16.57
N GLN A 201 17.15 4.54 -16.95
CA GLN A 201 16.61 4.72 -18.29
C GLN A 201 15.98 6.10 -18.51
N THR A 202 15.33 6.65 -17.48
CA THR A 202 14.51 7.85 -17.62
C THR A 202 15.07 9.06 -16.87
N GLY A 203 15.97 8.86 -15.93
CA GLY A 203 16.43 9.90 -15.00
C GLY A 203 15.35 10.32 -13.97
N VAL A 204 14.22 9.60 -13.91
CA VAL A 204 13.11 9.92 -13.00
C VAL A 204 13.23 9.09 -11.74
N GLY A 205 13.06 9.73 -10.58
CA GLY A 205 13.09 9.09 -9.28
C GLY A 205 13.40 10.09 -8.16
N TYR A 206 13.43 9.59 -6.94
CA TYR A 206 13.73 10.38 -5.74
C TYR A 206 14.42 9.46 -4.72
N PRO A 207 15.45 9.92 -3.97
CA PRO A 207 16.06 9.11 -2.92
C PRO A 207 15.02 8.66 -1.89
N GLN A 208 14.97 7.35 -1.62
CA GLN A 208 13.78 6.71 -1.03
C GLN A 208 13.49 7.20 0.39
N LEU A 209 14.50 7.35 1.24
CA LEU A 209 14.27 7.84 2.60
C LEU A 209 13.69 9.26 2.62
N SER A 210 14.22 10.15 1.78
CA SER A 210 13.72 11.53 1.68
C SER A 210 12.29 11.57 1.13
N ALA A 211 11.97 10.73 0.13
CA ALA A 211 10.60 10.58 -0.38
C ALA A 211 9.64 10.10 0.71
N VAL A 212 10.04 9.09 1.49
CA VAL A 212 9.25 8.56 2.59
C VAL A 212 8.99 9.60 3.66
N ILE A 213 9.99 10.38 4.06
CA ILE A 213 9.84 11.45 5.07
C ILE A 213 8.85 12.50 4.59
N GLU A 214 9.00 12.99 3.36
CA GLU A 214 8.15 14.02 2.77
C GLU A 214 6.70 13.53 2.61
N CYS A 215 6.52 12.35 2.01
CA CYS A 215 5.20 11.79 1.80
C CYS A 215 4.50 11.37 3.10
N ALA A 216 5.26 10.89 4.11
CA ALA A 216 4.69 10.56 5.41
C ALA A 216 4.18 11.80 6.14
N ASP A 217 4.91 12.91 6.09
CA ASP A 217 4.49 14.17 6.70
C ASP A 217 3.17 14.66 6.07
N ALA A 218 3.11 14.67 4.74
CA ALA A 218 1.92 15.03 3.99
C ALA A 218 0.73 14.11 4.30
N ALA A 219 0.93 12.79 4.26
CA ALA A 219 -0.12 11.81 4.51
C ALA A 219 -0.67 11.89 5.93
N HIS A 220 0.20 11.92 6.94
CA HIS A 220 -0.19 11.95 8.34
C HIS A 220 -0.91 13.25 8.69
N GLY A 221 -0.52 14.38 8.08
CA GLY A 221 -1.20 15.67 8.23
C GLY A 221 -2.66 15.62 7.79
N LEU A 222 -3.01 14.74 6.85
CA LEU A 222 -4.37 14.51 6.36
C LEU A 222 -5.07 13.30 6.97
N GLY A 223 -4.44 12.58 7.91
CA GLY A 223 -4.99 11.36 8.50
C GLY A 223 -4.93 10.13 7.58
N GLY A 224 -4.11 10.17 6.53
CA GLY A 224 -3.78 9.04 5.67
C GLY A 224 -2.50 8.34 6.11
N HIS A 225 -2.11 7.29 5.37
CA HIS A 225 -0.91 6.49 5.62
C HIS A 225 -0.06 6.35 4.35
N ILE A 226 1.15 5.86 4.51
CA ILE A 226 2.03 5.49 3.39
C ILE A 226 2.52 4.05 3.49
N ILE A 227 2.91 3.50 2.35
CA ILE A 227 3.75 2.31 2.24
C ILE A 227 5.06 2.72 1.56
N ALA A 228 6.18 2.52 2.23
CA ALA A 228 7.51 2.66 1.63
C ALA A 228 7.75 1.45 0.72
N ASP A 229 7.75 1.67 -0.60
CA ASP A 229 7.81 0.60 -1.60
C ASP A 229 9.18 0.52 -2.26
N GLY A 230 9.93 -0.52 -1.92
CA GLY A 230 11.25 -0.80 -2.45
C GLY A 230 12.39 -0.04 -1.78
N GLY A 231 13.61 -0.36 -2.22
CA GLY A 231 14.85 0.24 -1.68
C GLY A 231 15.39 -0.44 -0.44
N CYS A 232 14.65 -1.35 0.20
CA CYS A 232 15.14 -2.15 1.32
C CYS A 232 15.98 -3.31 0.79
N THR A 233 17.25 -3.35 1.14
CA THR A 233 18.20 -4.38 0.71
C THR A 233 18.60 -5.32 1.85
N CYS A 234 18.36 -4.91 3.08
CA CYS A 234 18.60 -5.70 4.28
C CYS A 234 17.58 -5.36 5.38
N PRO A 235 17.47 -6.19 6.44
CA PRO A 235 16.52 -5.92 7.53
C PRO A 235 16.77 -4.61 8.30
N GLY A 236 17.92 -3.96 8.11
CA GLY A 236 18.27 -2.69 8.74
C GLY A 236 17.70 -1.46 8.03
N ASP A 237 17.30 -1.63 6.77
CA ASP A 237 16.70 -0.57 5.97
C ASP A 237 15.23 -0.37 6.34
#